data_6600ebca8091c9ce6270d896455b8150
#
_entry.id   6600ebca8091c9ce6270d896455b8150
#
_cell.length_a   1.000
_cell.length_b   1.000
_cell.length_c   1.000
_cell.angle_alpha   90.00
_cell.angle_beta   90.00
_cell.angle_gamma   90.00
#
_symmetry.space_group_name_H-M   'P 1'
#
loop_
_entity.id
_entity.type
_entity.pdbx_description
1 polymer ?
#
loop_
_entity_poly.entity_id
_entity_poly.type
_entity_poly.pdbx_seq_one_letter_code
_entity_poly.pdbx_strand_id
1 'polypeptide(L)'
;MSNYKTMYKDKLSKLLFLEMNKEGFKRSLNIPEGVNFKNDDLYLPISSDYVVSNVNDEVKLSNLPIYYFVEGIFITFGADKNVKYNDDYGTILSYIPDAEECVKSLIADRIKKDRLEDAYILLKGLYRYTREEEILTKLLAVGETIREKDSGFSEILLEDIEEFKEKFEKSPEPHLYNALILKDDGDYKGAEVEINEYINKGGKKTDEIDKIIGDITNISHFEKAVEYLKDEPKKAIELLLPLSEEFKENPLVYYYLGVGYRRIENYNKAIHYLNKSLTIESGSLETVNELGMNYACIGEYEEAIKYFRKAFEASKEVEICTNIVMCYINLGDKEQAKIHLELAKKIAPEDDIVIEIDQMLNRTVK
;
A
#
# COMPACT_ATOMS: atom_id res chain seq x y z
N MET A 1 -5.96 -9.32 -16.43
CA MET A 1 -7.07 -8.33 -16.44
C MET A 1 -8.04 -8.74 -15.34
N SER A 2 -8.30 -7.84 -14.41
CA SER A 2 -9.08 -8.12 -13.21
C SER A 2 -10.45 -8.72 -13.54
N ASN A 3 -10.76 -9.84 -12.87
CA ASN A 3 -12.05 -10.56 -13.00
C ASN A 3 -13.23 -9.68 -12.52
N TYR A 4 -12.95 -8.57 -11.84
CA TYR A 4 -13.93 -7.70 -11.19
C TYR A 4 -14.56 -6.64 -12.11
N LYS A 5 -13.95 -6.29 -13.26
CA LYS A 5 -14.57 -5.34 -14.23
C LYS A 5 -15.93 -5.80 -14.75
N THR A 6 -16.20 -7.10 -14.69
CA THR A 6 -17.49 -7.68 -15.09
C THR A 6 -18.41 -7.96 -13.90
N MET A 7 -17.92 -7.88 -12.67
CA MET A 7 -18.68 -8.23 -11.45
C MET A 7 -20.08 -7.60 -11.42
N TYR A 8 -20.17 -6.29 -11.64
CA TYR A 8 -21.46 -5.59 -11.64
C TYR A 8 -22.40 -6.07 -12.74
N LYS A 9 -21.87 -6.31 -13.97
CA LYS A 9 -22.65 -6.85 -15.08
C LYS A 9 -23.13 -8.27 -14.80
N ASP A 10 -22.26 -9.09 -14.23
CA ASP A 10 -22.56 -10.49 -13.90
C ASP A 10 -23.67 -10.57 -12.84
N LYS A 11 -23.68 -9.67 -11.87
CA LYS A 11 -24.74 -9.60 -10.85
C LYS A 11 -26.06 -9.10 -11.45
N LEU A 12 -26.03 -8.08 -12.30
CA LEU A 12 -27.23 -7.60 -13.00
C LEU A 12 -27.80 -8.67 -13.96
N SER A 13 -26.95 -9.43 -14.66
CA SER A 13 -27.39 -10.49 -15.58
C SER A 13 -28.09 -11.66 -14.88
N LYS A 14 -27.91 -11.80 -13.56
CA LYS A 14 -28.60 -12.79 -12.72
C LYS A 14 -29.94 -12.30 -12.17
N LEU A 15 -30.35 -11.08 -12.52
CA LEU A 15 -31.68 -10.58 -12.17
C LEU A 15 -32.65 -10.81 -13.31
N LEU A 16 -33.85 -11.26 -12.97
CA LEU A 16 -35.01 -11.28 -13.82
C LEU A 16 -35.85 -10.04 -13.53
N PHE A 17 -36.26 -9.32 -14.57
CA PHE A 17 -37.12 -8.15 -14.43
C PHE A 17 -38.55 -8.52 -14.78
N LEU A 18 -39.40 -8.58 -13.77
CA LEU A 18 -40.80 -8.98 -13.94
C LEU A 18 -41.67 -7.75 -14.16
N GLU A 19 -42.44 -7.76 -15.26
CA GLU A 19 -43.41 -6.71 -15.50
C GLU A 19 -44.59 -6.80 -14.51
N MET A 20 -44.87 -5.68 -13.84
CA MET A 20 -45.89 -5.58 -12.81
C MET A 20 -47.05 -4.68 -13.25
N ASN A 21 -48.27 -5.11 -12.94
CA ASN A 21 -49.38 -4.19 -13.07
C ASN A 21 -49.25 -3.05 -12.06
N LYS A 22 -48.93 -1.86 -12.57
CA LYS A 22 -48.55 -0.68 -11.77
C LYS A 22 -49.62 -0.31 -10.74
N GLU A 23 -50.87 -0.24 -11.16
CA GLU A 23 -51.98 0.14 -10.26
C GLU A 23 -52.30 -0.95 -9.20
N GLY A 24 -52.25 -2.22 -9.61
CA GLY A 24 -52.39 -3.34 -8.68
C GLY A 24 -51.27 -3.38 -7.67
N PHE A 25 -50.04 -3.11 -8.09
CA PHE A 25 -48.87 -3.07 -7.20
C PHE A 25 -48.89 -1.90 -6.22
N LYS A 26 -49.30 -0.69 -6.68
CA LYS A 26 -49.52 0.46 -5.79
C LYS A 26 -50.52 0.15 -4.67
N ARG A 27 -51.65 -0.47 -5.04
CA ARG A 27 -52.68 -0.86 -4.04
C ARG A 27 -52.15 -1.88 -3.03
N SER A 28 -51.37 -2.85 -3.48
CA SER A 28 -50.79 -3.88 -2.58
C SER A 28 -49.84 -3.31 -1.53
N LEU A 29 -49.17 -2.21 -1.84
CA LEU A 29 -48.26 -1.49 -0.93
C LEU A 29 -48.91 -0.26 -0.24
N ASN A 30 -50.20 -0.03 -0.45
CA ASN A 30 -50.90 1.17 0.03
C ASN A 30 -50.23 2.49 -0.39
N ILE A 31 -49.63 2.53 -1.61
CA ILE A 31 -49.04 3.74 -2.16
C ILE A 31 -50.17 4.70 -2.56
N PRO A 32 -50.17 5.93 -2.07
CA PRO A 32 -51.24 6.91 -2.37
C PRO A 32 -51.33 7.21 -3.88
N GLU A 33 -52.54 7.46 -4.40
CA GLU A 33 -52.79 7.75 -5.81
C GLU A 33 -52.00 8.99 -6.32
N GLY A 34 -51.73 9.94 -5.44
CA GLY A 34 -50.92 11.14 -5.78
C GLY A 34 -49.42 10.87 -5.98
N VAL A 35 -48.93 9.69 -5.68
CA VAL A 35 -47.49 9.31 -5.91
C VAL A 35 -47.35 8.80 -7.32
N ASN A 36 -46.60 9.52 -8.14
CA ASN A 36 -46.34 9.17 -9.53
C ASN A 36 -44.96 8.50 -9.67
N PHE A 37 -44.93 7.37 -10.38
CA PHE A 37 -43.68 6.80 -10.88
C PHE A 37 -43.21 7.53 -12.13
N LYS A 38 -41.90 7.65 -12.31
CA LYS A 38 -41.32 8.34 -13.47
C LYS A 38 -41.56 7.60 -14.78
N ASN A 39 -41.56 6.26 -14.72
CA ASN A 39 -41.73 5.44 -15.91
C ASN A 39 -43.17 4.99 -16.08
N ASP A 40 -43.62 4.84 -17.34
CA ASP A 40 -44.96 4.38 -17.65
C ASP A 40 -45.16 2.88 -17.37
N ASP A 41 -44.11 2.11 -17.54
CA ASP A 41 -43.99 0.68 -17.25
C ASP A 41 -43.32 0.47 -15.86
N LEU A 42 -43.56 -0.68 -15.27
CA LEU A 42 -42.91 -1.07 -13.99
C LEU A 42 -42.36 -2.47 -14.10
N TYR A 43 -41.04 -2.59 -14.02
CA TYR A 43 -40.33 -3.86 -13.94
C TYR A 43 -39.61 -3.98 -12.62
N LEU A 44 -39.85 -5.05 -11.88
CA LEU A 44 -39.22 -5.31 -10.59
C LEU A 44 -38.16 -6.40 -10.71
N PRO A 45 -36.93 -6.14 -10.22
CA PRO A 45 -35.85 -7.11 -10.27
C PRO A 45 -36.01 -8.19 -9.20
N ILE A 46 -35.80 -9.44 -9.59
CA ILE A 46 -35.74 -10.60 -8.67
C ILE A 46 -34.53 -11.47 -9.02
N SER A 47 -33.92 -12.07 -8.01
CA SER A 47 -32.79 -12.99 -8.25
C SER A 47 -33.24 -14.25 -9.02
N SER A 48 -32.52 -14.59 -10.09
CA SER A 48 -32.77 -15.83 -10.85
C SER A 48 -32.55 -17.08 -10.00
N ASP A 49 -31.60 -17.04 -9.04
CA ASP A 49 -31.32 -18.17 -8.14
C ASP A 49 -32.54 -18.53 -7.29
N TYR A 50 -33.31 -17.51 -6.89
CA TYR A 50 -34.56 -17.73 -6.17
C TYR A 50 -35.60 -18.44 -7.05
N VAL A 51 -35.78 -17.97 -8.28
CA VAL A 51 -36.76 -18.54 -9.20
C VAL A 51 -36.42 -19.99 -9.51
N VAL A 52 -35.14 -20.28 -9.79
CA VAL A 52 -34.64 -21.64 -10.07
C VAL A 52 -34.84 -22.58 -8.87
N SER A 53 -34.59 -22.11 -7.65
CA SER A 53 -34.70 -22.92 -6.43
C SER A 53 -36.15 -23.28 -6.08
N ASN A 54 -37.12 -22.53 -6.61
CA ASN A 54 -38.55 -22.72 -6.32
C ASN A 54 -39.40 -23.16 -7.54
N VAL A 55 -38.78 -23.52 -8.66
CA VAL A 55 -39.47 -23.96 -9.90
C VAL A 55 -40.36 -25.21 -9.69
N ASN A 56 -40.05 -26.05 -8.69
CA ASN A 56 -40.81 -27.27 -8.42
C ASN A 56 -42.14 -27.03 -7.64
N ASP A 57 -42.26 -25.88 -6.96
CA ASP A 57 -43.52 -25.44 -6.41
C ASP A 57 -44.17 -24.53 -7.46
N GLU A 58 -45.48 -24.72 -7.75
CA GLU A 58 -46.21 -23.78 -8.60
C GLU A 58 -46.12 -22.36 -8.00
N VAL A 59 -44.99 -21.66 -8.23
CA VAL A 59 -44.78 -20.29 -7.84
C VAL A 59 -45.72 -19.42 -8.65
N LYS A 60 -46.88 -19.16 -8.13
CA LYS A 60 -47.75 -18.13 -8.67
C LYS A 60 -47.04 -16.82 -8.44
N LEU A 61 -46.51 -16.21 -9.50
CA LEU A 61 -45.84 -14.90 -9.49
C LEU A 61 -46.64 -13.85 -8.70
N SER A 62 -47.96 -14.04 -8.59
CA SER A 62 -48.86 -13.18 -7.78
C SER A 62 -48.68 -13.28 -6.26
N ASN A 63 -47.95 -14.30 -5.78
CA ASN A 63 -47.77 -14.55 -4.31
C ASN A 63 -46.30 -14.48 -3.90
N LEU A 64 -45.44 -13.88 -4.70
CA LEU A 64 -44.02 -13.70 -4.34
C LEU A 64 -43.91 -12.74 -3.15
N PRO A 65 -43.23 -13.15 -2.06
CA PRO A 65 -42.95 -12.24 -0.96
C PRO A 65 -42.18 -11.01 -1.43
N ILE A 66 -42.58 -9.84 -1.00
CA ILE A 66 -42.01 -8.56 -1.39
C ILE A 66 -40.48 -8.48 -1.15
N TYR A 67 -39.95 -9.21 -0.18
CA TYR A 67 -38.54 -9.24 0.21
C TYR A 67 -37.59 -9.66 -0.94
N TYR A 68 -38.06 -10.49 -1.88
CA TYR A 68 -37.24 -10.90 -3.02
C TYR A 68 -37.03 -9.78 -4.01
N PHE A 69 -37.99 -8.86 -4.12
CA PHE A 69 -37.85 -7.65 -4.91
C PHE A 69 -36.94 -6.63 -4.19
N VAL A 70 -37.00 -6.57 -2.83
CA VAL A 70 -36.09 -5.72 -2.05
C VAL A 70 -34.64 -6.08 -2.33
N GLU A 71 -34.26 -7.37 -2.26
CA GLU A 71 -32.90 -7.81 -2.60
C GLU A 71 -32.52 -7.39 -4.03
N GLY A 72 -33.37 -7.67 -5.01
CA GLY A 72 -33.13 -7.32 -6.42
C GLY A 72 -32.94 -5.81 -6.64
N ILE A 73 -33.76 -4.98 -5.98
CA ILE A 73 -33.64 -3.52 -6.04
C ILE A 73 -32.30 -3.04 -5.49
N PHE A 74 -31.87 -3.53 -4.32
CA PHE A 74 -30.59 -3.13 -3.74
C PHE A 74 -29.40 -3.63 -4.54
N ILE A 75 -29.48 -4.83 -5.15
CA ILE A 75 -28.46 -5.28 -6.13
C ILE A 75 -28.42 -4.32 -7.34
N THR A 76 -29.58 -3.91 -7.85
CA THR A 76 -29.66 -2.98 -8.98
C THR A 76 -29.01 -1.64 -8.62
N PHE A 77 -29.35 -1.06 -7.46
CA PHE A 77 -28.71 0.17 -6.97
C PHE A 77 -27.21 0.03 -6.82
N GLY A 78 -26.73 -1.09 -6.27
CA GLY A 78 -25.32 -1.33 -6.03
C GLY A 78 -24.52 -1.53 -7.32
N ALA A 79 -25.11 -2.18 -8.30
CA ALA A 79 -24.43 -2.54 -9.53
C ALA A 79 -24.41 -1.40 -10.59
N ASP A 80 -25.52 -0.66 -10.75
CA ASP A 80 -25.59 0.44 -11.72
C ASP A 80 -26.50 1.59 -11.24
N LYS A 81 -25.89 2.77 -11.10
CA LYS A 81 -26.60 4.00 -10.72
C LYS A 81 -27.54 4.55 -11.80
N ASN A 82 -27.41 4.09 -13.04
CA ASN A 82 -28.11 4.62 -14.20
C ASN A 82 -29.25 3.70 -14.70
N VAL A 83 -29.62 2.68 -13.94
CA VAL A 83 -30.76 1.83 -14.33
C VAL A 83 -32.04 2.68 -14.39
N LYS A 84 -32.80 2.53 -15.49
CA LYS A 84 -34.00 3.32 -15.83
C LYS A 84 -34.98 3.46 -14.66
N TYR A 85 -35.15 2.43 -13.86
CA TYR A 85 -36.17 2.36 -12.83
C TYR A 85 -35.69 2.75 -11.42
N ASN A 86 -34.44 3.18 -11.25
CA ASN A 86 -33.85 3.44 -9.92
C ASN A 86 -34.66 4.47 -9.10
N ASP A 87 -35.20 5.51 -9.74
CA ASP A 87 -36.02 6.51 -9.02
C ASP A 87 -37.36 5.90 -8.56
N ASP A 88 -37.99 5.07 -9.38
CA ASP A 88 -39.20 4.38 -9.01
C ASP A 88 -38.96 3.34 -7.90
N TYR A 89 -37.80 2.66 -7.94
CA TYR A 89 -37.40 1.72 -6.89
C TYR A 89 -37.17 2.44 -5.54
N GLY A 90 -36.56 3.61 -5.52
CA GLY A 90 -36.44 4.43 -4.32
C GLY A 90 -37.80 4.79 -3.72
N THR A 91 -38.75 5.17 -4.58
CA THR A 91 -40.13 5.43 -4.16
C THR A 91 -40.78 4.17 -3.60
N ILE A 92 -40.65 3.02 -4.26
CA ILE A 92 -41.23 1.74 -3.82
C ILE A 92 -40.70 1.33 -2.45
N LEU A 93 -39.35 1.39 -2.26
CA LEU A 93 -38.72 1.02 -0.99
C LEU A 93 -39.27 1.83 0.19
N SER A 94 -39.57 3.12 -0.02
CA SER A 94 -40.11 3.99 1.03
C SER A 94 -41.52 3.55 1.54
N TYR A 95 -42.21 2.70 0.78
CA TYR A 95 -43.53 2.12 1.16
C TYR A 95 -43.42 0.65 1.58
N ILE A 96 -42.23 0.05 1.60
CA ILE A 96 -42.04 -1.30 2.13
C ILE A 96 -41.54 -1.20 3.55
N PRO A 97 -42.34 -1.63 4.54
CA PRO A 97 -41.89 -1.64 5.94
C PRO A 97 -40.60 -2.49 6.06
N ASP A 98 -39.68 -2.03 6.88
CA ASP A 98 -38.46 -2.73 7.24
C ASP A 98 -37.55 -3.12 6.05
N ALA A 99 -37.68 -2.40 4.90
CA ALA A 99 -36.84 -2.70 3.70
C ALA A 99 -35.35 -2.60 3.99
N GLU A 100 -34.93 -1.61 4.79
CA GLU A 100 -33.53 -1.44 5.19
C GLU A 100 -33.07 -2.56 6.13
N GLU A 101 -33.89 -2.97 7.10
CA GLU A 101 -33.57 -4.07 8.03
C GLU A 101 -33.50 -5.40 7.27
N CYS A 102 -34.36 -5.58 6.28
CA CYS A 102 -34.30 -6.74 5.38
C CYS A 102 -32.95 -6.83 4.67
N VAL A 103 -32.50 -5.75 4.00
CA VAL A 103 -31.22 -5.79 3.27
C VAL A 103 -30.03 -5.87 4.23
N LYS A 104 -30.07 -5.22 5.40
CA LYS A 104 -29.03 -5.36 6.44
C LYS A 104 -28.89 -6.82 6.90
N SER A 105 -30.02 -7.52 7.06
CA SER A 105 -30.02 -8.95 7.40
C SER A 105 -29.43 -9.81 6.27
N LEU A 106 -29.77 -9.50 5.01
CA LEU A 106 -29.18 -10.18 3.85
C LEU A 106 -27.68 -9.95 3.78
N ILE A 107 -27.20 -8.72 3.98
CA ILE A 107 -25.77 -8.39 4.02
C ILE A 107 -25.06 -9.24 5.08
N ALA A 108 -25.59 -9.29 6.29
CA ALA A 108 -25.03 -10.09 7.38
C ALA A 108 -24.96 -11.59 7.03
N ASP A 109 -26.03 -12.14 6.41
CA ASP A 109 -26.04 -13.52 5.93
C ASP A 109 -24.99 -13.79 4.86
N ARG A 110 -24.81 -12.85 3.91
CA ARG A 110 -23.78 -12.97 2.85
C ARG A 110 -22.37 -12.95 3.43
N ILE A 111 -22.07 -12.05 4.37
CA ILE A 111 -20.80 -11.99 5.08
C ILE A 111 -20.54 -13.31 5.83
N LYS A 112 -21.52 -13.79 6.59
CA LYS A 112 -21.41 -15.05 7.35
C LYS A 112 -21.14 -16.26 6.45
N LYS A 113 -21.65 -16.24 5.22
CA LYS A 113 -21.45 -17.30 4.21
C LYS A 113 -20.22 -17.08 3.33
N ASP A 114 -19.37 -16.11 3.64
CA ASP A 114 -18.19 -15.70 2.87
C ASP A 114 -18.51 -15.28 1.42
N ARG A 115 -19.74 -14.81 1.18
CA ARG A 115 -20.19 -14.28 -0.12
C ARG A 115 -19.95 -12.76 -0.15
N LEU A 116 -18.69 -12.36 -0.02
CA LEU A 116 -18.30 -10.97 0.22
C LEU A 116 -18.67 -10.03 -0.93
N GLU A 117 -18.52 -10.47 -2.19
CA GLU A 117 -18.91 -9.66 -3.37
C GLU A 117 -20.40 -9.35 -3.38
N ASP A 118 -21.27 -10.30 -2.98
CA ASP A 118 -22.70 -10.08 -2.86
C ASP A 118 -23.01 -9.07 -1.73
N ALA A 119 -22.33 -9.23 -0.60
CA ALA A 119 -22.45 -8.28 0.51
C ALA A 119 -22.01 -6.87 0.11
N TYR A 120 -20.91 -6.76 -0.62
CA TYR A 120 -20.37 -5.49 -1.12
C TYR A 120 -21.38 -4.75 -2.01
N ILE A 121 -21.98 -5.45 -2.97
CA ILE A 121 -22.98 -4.87 -3.89
C ILE A 121 -24.22 -4.43 -3.13
N LEU A 122 -24.70 -5.24 -2.18
CA LEU A 122 -25.85 -4.86 -1.34
C LEU A 122 -25.55 -3.65 -0.45
N LEU A 123 -24.34 -3.58 0.15
CA LEU A 123 -23.88 -2.41 0.91
C LEU A 123 -23.84 -1.15 0.02
N LYS A 124 -23.29 -1.27 -1.20
CA LYS A 124 -23.24 -0.17 -2.15
C LYS A 124 -24.64 0.30 -2.55
N GLY A 125 -25.57 -0.64 -2.73
CA GLY A 125 -26.98 -0.34 -2.97
C GLY A 125 -27.64 0.36 -1.79
N LEU A 126 -27.41 -0.14 -0.58
CA LEU A 126 -27.93 0.44 0.65
C LEU A 126 -27.39 1.86 0.86
N TYR A 127 -26.08 2.08 0.67
CA TYR A 127 -25.48 3.41 0.71
C TYR A 127 -26.14 4.37 -0.30
N ARG A 128 -26.35 3.92 -1.54
CA ARG A 128 -27.00 4.76 -2.56
C ARG A 128 -28.43 5.15 -2.20
N TYR A 129 -29.11 4.35 -1.41
CA TYR A 129 -30.46 4.63 -0.91
C TYR A 129 -30.44 5.53 0.32
N THR A 130 -29.67 5.19 1.37
CA THR A 130 -29.68 5.90 2.65
C THR A 130 -28.79 7.14 2.70
N ARG A 131 -27.65 7.11 1.97
CA ARG A 131 -26.59 8.13 2.01
C ARG A 131 -25.90 8.24 3.38
N GLU A 132 -25.97 7.20 4.18
CA GLU A 132 -25.37 7.15 5.51
C GLU A 132 -23.87 6.83 5.46
N GLU A 133 -23.06 7.61 6.20
CA GLU A 133 -21.62 7.43 6.31
C GLU A 133 -21.25 6.06 6.89
N GLU A 134 -22.00 5.59 7.90
CA GLU A 134 -21.78 4.27 8.52
C GLU A 134 -21.86 3.11 7.52
N ILE A 135 -22.76 3.20 6.55
CA ILE A 135 -22.89 2.15 5.51
C ILE A 135 -21.67 2.16 4.60
N LEU A 136 -21.14 3.33 4.29
CA LEU A 136 -19.96 3.46 3.45
C LEU A 136 -18.69 2.94 4.18
N THR A 137 -18.58 3.19 5.49
CA THR A 137 -17.52 2.60 6.32
C THR A 137 -17.57 1.07 6.28
N LYS A 138 -18.77 0.48 6.38
CA LYS A 138 -18.93 -0.98 6.26
C LYS A 138 -18.61 -1.50 4.87
N LEU A 139 -18.93 -0.73 3.81
CA LEU A 139 -18.60 -1.04 2.44
C LEU A 139 -17.08 -1.15 2.26
N LEU A 140 -16.31 -0.16 2.75
CA LEU A 140 -14.86 -0.18 2.67
C LEU A 140 -14.26 -1.35 3.44
N ALA A 141 -14.77 -1.67 4.63
CA ALA A 141 -14.30 -2.81 5.41
C ALA A 141 -14.51 -4.16 4.69
N VAL A 142 -15.67 -4.35 4.06
CA VAL A 142 -15.93 -5.56 3.26
C VAL A 142 -15.06 -5.56 1.99
N GLY A 143 -14.89 -4.40 1.34
CA GLY A 143 -14.02 -4.23 0.19
C GLY A 143 -12.57 -4.59 0.48
N GLU A 144 -12.05 -4.16 1.63
CA GLU A 144 -10.72 -4.52 2.11
C GLU A 144 -10.57 -6.02 2.31
N THR A 145 -11.56 -6.66 2.95
CA THR A 145 -11.55 -8.12 3.13
C THR A 145 -11.53 -8.89 1.79
N ILE A 146 -12.18 -8.35 0.73
CA ILE A 146 -12.11 -8.92 -0.62
C ILE A 146 -10.71 -8.71 -1.19
N ARG A 147 -10.16 -7.49 -1.05
CA ARG A 147 -8.84 -7.11 -1.56
C ARG A 147 -7.71 -7.93 -0.93
N GLU A 148 -7.78 -8.22 0.37
CA GLU A 148 -6.82 -9.11 1.06
C GLU A 148 -6.80 -10.53 0.47
N LYS A 149 -7.94 -11.01 -0.05
CA LYS A 149 -8.04 -12.31 -0.72
C LYS A 149 -7.61 -12.25 -2.19
N ASP A 150 -7.87 -11.14 -2.87
CA ASP A 150 -7.54 -10.90 -4.27
C ASP A 150 -7.27 -9.41 -4.52
N SER A 151 -5.99 -9.07 -4.66
CA SER A 151 -5.53 -7.69 -4.91
C SER A 151 -6.12 -7.04 -6.17
N GLY A 152 -6.65 -7.84 -7.11
CA GLY A 152 -7.37 -7.33 -8.28
C GLY A 152 -8.61 -6.48 -7.94
N PHE A 153 -9.09 -6.54 -6.69
CA PHE A 153 -10.21 -5.72 -6.22
C PHE A 153 -9.82 -4.27 -5.89
N SER A 154 -8.53 -3.94 -5.82
CA SER A 154 -8.02 -2.60 -5.46
C SER A 154 -8.62 -1.49 -6.32
N GLU A 155 -8.75 -1.68 -7.66
CA GLU A 155 -9.30 -0.66 -8.55
C GLU A 155 -10.73 -0.26 -8.16
N ILE A 156 -11.59 -1.24 -7.81
CA ILE A 156 -12.98 -0.99 -7.40
C ILE A 156 -13.03 -0.30 -6.04
N LEU A 157 -12.18 -0.76 -5.10
CA LEU A 157 -12.15 -0.21 -3.76
C LEU A 157 -11.65 1.25 -3.77
N LEU A 158 -10.67 1.57 -4.62
CA LEU A 158 -10.16 2.94 -4.80
C LEU A 158 -11.24 3.90 -5.33
N GLU A 159 -12.08 3.46 -6.28
CA GLU A 159 -13.21 4.27 -6.76
C GLU A 159 -14.17 4.63 -5.62
N ASP A 160 -14.48 3.67 -4.75
CA ASP A 160 -15.39 3.90 -3.62
C ASP A 160 -14.71 4.72 -2.50
N ILE A 161 -13.40 4.57 -2.28
CA ILE A 161 -12.60 5.41 -1.38
C ILE A 161 -12.65 6.88 -1.82
N GLU A 162 -12.42 7.15 -3.11
CA GLU A 162 -12.46 8.52 -3.64
C GLU A 162 -13.88 9.13 -3.54
N GLU A 163 -14.93 8.35 -3.85
CA GLU A 163 -16.31 8.80 -3.64
C GLU A 163 -16.56 9.13 -2.16
N PHE A 164 -15.98 8.34 -1.23
CA PHE A 164 -16.11 8.60 0.20
C PHE A 164 -15.41 9.89 0.61
N LYS A 165 -14.17 10.11 0.18
CA LYS A 165 -13.41 11.34 0.46
C LYS A 165 -14.16 12.59 0.00
N GLU A 166 -14.79 12.53 -1.19
CA GLU A 166 -15.56 13.64 -1.75
C GLU A 166 -16.86 13.93 -0.97
N LYS A 167 -17.56 12.90 -0.50
CA LYS A 167 -18.86 13.05 0.16
C LYS A 167 -18.74 13.37 1.65
N PHE A 168 -17.72 12.83 2.30
CA PHE A 168 -17.53 12.92 3.75
C PHE A 168 -16.10 13.37 4.06
N GLU A 169 -15.79 14.62 3.71
CA GLU A 169 -14.45 15.20 3.83
C GLU A 169 -13.81 15.08 5.23
N LYS A 170 -14.62 14.93 6.27
CA LYS A 170 -14.15 14.84 7.66
C LYS A 170 -13.92 13.41 8.13
N SER A 171 -14.36 12.43 7.36
CA SER A 171 -14.21 11.03 7.73
C SER A 171 -12.76 10.56 7.66
N PRO A 172 -12.24 9.89 8.67
CA PRO A 172 -10.90 9.33 8.65
C PRO A 172 -10.81 8.01 7.86
N GLU A 173 -11.87 7.18 7.85
CA GLU A 173 -11.86 5.81 7.35
C GLU A 173 -11.33 5.65 5.92
N PRO A 174 -11.71 6.49 4.92
CA PRO A 174 -11.22 6.32 3.55
C PRO A 174 -9.69 6.49 3.44
N HIS A 175 -9.10 7.30 4.32
CA HIS A 175 -7.65 7.50 4.37
C HIS A 175 -6.94 6.25 4.91
N LEU A 176 -7.51 5.56 5.90
CA LEU A 176 -6.96 4.30 6.40
C LEU A 176 -6.91 3.24 5.30
N TYR A 177 -8.03 3.01 4.61
CA TYR A 177 -8.08 2.00 3.56
C TYR A 177 -7.21 2.34 2.35
N ASN A 178 -7.08 3.62 2.00
CA ASN A 178 -6.15 4.06 0.96
C ASN A 178 -4.69 3.80 1.36
N ALA A 179 -4.34 4.09 2.61
CA ALA A 179 -3.01 3.80 3.14
C ALA A 179 -2.66 2.31 3.08
N LEU A 180 -3.62 1.42 3.37
CA LEU A 180 -3.43 -0.03 3.27
C LEU A 180 -3.14 -0.47 1.83
N ILE A 181 -3.87 0.08 0.85
CA ILE A 181 -3.64 -0.21 -0.57
C ILE A 181 -2.24 0.25 -0.98
N LEU A 182 -1.88 1.51 -0.68
CA LEU A 182 -0.58 2.08 -1.02
C LEU A 182 0.58 1.32 -0.36
N LYS A 183 0.41 0.91 0.90
CA LYS A 183 1.39 0.08 1.61
C LYS A 183 1.64 -1.24 0.89
N ASP A 184 0.58 -1.93 0.46
CA ASP A 184 0.70 -3.23 -0.22
C ASP A 184 1.25 -3.09 -1.65
N ASP A 185 1.06 -1.92 -2.27
CA ASP A 185 1.69 -1.54 -3.55
C ASP A 185 3.16 -1.10 -3.40
N GLY A 186 3.67 -0.99 -2.16
CA GLY A 186 5.04 -0.56 -1.84
C GLY A 186 5.23 0.96 -1.84
N ASP A 187 4.18 1.76 -1.99
CA ASP A 187 4.25 3.22 -1.87
C ASP A 187 4.10 3.66 -0.41
N TYR A 188 5.13 3.43 0.39
CA TYR A 188 5.11 3.77 1.81
C TYR A 188 5.08 5.28 2.08
N LYS A 189 5.57 6.10 1.14
CA LYS A 189 5.50 7.57 1.26
C LYS A 189 4.08 8.08 1.06
N GLY A 190 3.39 7.57 0.05
CA GLY A 190 1.98 7.83 -0.16
C GLY A 190 1.12 7.31 0.99
N ALA A 191 1.41 6.09 1.46
CA ALA A 191 0.73 5.50 2.60
C ALA A 191 0.88 6.35 3.88
N GLU A 192 2.07 6.91 4.14
CA GLU A 192 2.29 7.79 5.29
C GLU A 192 1.49 9.09 5.21
N VAL A 193 1.34 9.68 4.02
CA VAL A 193 0.49 10.85 3.82
C VAL A 193 -0.96 10.54 4.20
N GLU A 194 -1.49 9.43 3.71
CA GLU A 194 -2.86 9.00 4.00
C GLU A 194 -3.05 8.64 5.49
N ILE A 195 -2.09 8.00 6.12
CA ILE A 195 -2.11 7.70 7.57
C ILE A 195 -2.13 9.00 8.40
N ASN A 196 -1.37 10.01 8.01
CA ASN A 196 -1.37 11.30 8.68
C ASN A 196 -2.74 11.99 8.55
N GLU A 197 -3.39 11.91 7.38
CA GLU A 197 -4.76 12.40 7.20
C GLU A 197 -5.77 11.62 8.07
N TYR A 198 -5.65 10.29 8.16
CA TYR A 198 -6.46 9.48 9.09
C TYR A 198 -6.34 9.97 10.53
N ILE A 199 -5.11 10.19 11.01
CA ILE A 199 -4.85 10.67 12.37
C ILE A 199 -5.39 12.09 12.57
N ASN A 200 -5.13 13.00 11.62
CA ASN A 200 -5.54 14.40 11.69
C ASN A 200 -7.07 14.55 11.73
N LYS A 201 -7.81 13.66 11.07
CA LYS A 201 -9.27 13.60 11.07
C LYS A 201 -9.85 12.88 12.30
N GLY A 202 -9.02 12.48 13.25
CA GLY A 202 -9.45 11.85 14.50
C GLY A 202 -9.75 10.36 14.37
N GLY A 203 -9.09 9.67 13.47
CA GLY A 203 -9.21 8.24 13.27
C GLY A 203 -8.96 7.45 14.56
N LYS A 204 -9.74 6.39 14.76
CA LYS A 204 -9.71 5.58 15.97
C LYS A 204 -8.42 4.77 16.04
N LYS A 205 -7.68 4.92 17.14
CA LYS A 205 -6.47 4.15 17.41
C LYS A 205 -6.83 2.86 18.16
N THR A 206 -6.45 1.73 17.60
CA THR A 206 -6.46 0.42 18.23
C THR A 206 -5.02 -0.13 18.16
N ASP A 207 -4.67 -1.11 18.97
CA ASP A 207 -3.34 -1.72 18.94
C ASP A 207 -2.95 -2.21 17.53
N GLU A 208 -3.91 -2.73 16.78
CA GLU A 208 -3.71 -3.17 15.40
C GLU A 208 -3.43 -2.00 14.44
N ILE A 209 -4.22 -0.93 14.55
CA ILE A 209 -4.03 0.29 13.73
C ILE A 209 -2.72 0.99 14.11
N ASP A 210 -2.40 1.09 15.41
CA ASP A 210 -1.14 1.69 15.86
C ASP A 210 0.08 0.90 15.32
N LYS A 211 -0.02 -0.42 15.22
CA LYS A 211 1.01 -1.23 14.57
C LYS A 211 1.14 -0.92 13.07
N ILE A 212 0.03 -0.84 12.35
CA ILE A 212 0.01 -0.49 10.91
C ILE A 212 0.65 0.90 10.70
N ILE A 213 0.27 1.87 11.53
CA ILE A 213 0.85 3.22 11.48
C ILE A 213 2.36 3.17 11.69
N GLY A 214 2.82 2.42 12.69
CA GLY A 214 4.24 2.23 12.98
C GLY A 214 4.98 1.62 11.79
N ASP A 215 4.47 0.54 11.24
CA ASP A 215 5.09 -0.16 10.10
C ASP A 215 5.23 0.78 8.88
N ILE A 216 4.16 1.50 8.51
CA ILE A 216 4.18 2.45 7.38
C ILE A 216 5.19 3.57 7.64
N THR A 217 5.12 4.20 8.81
CA THR A 217 5.97 5.34 9.16
C THR A 217 7.44 4.95 9.18
N ASN A 218 7.77 3.82 9.77
CA ASN A 218 9.16 3.36 9.89
C ASN A 218 9.78 3.04 8.53
N ILE A 219 9.05 2.38 7.63
CA ILE A 219 9.55 2.08 6.28
C ILE A 219 9.68 3.37 5.46
N SER A 220 8.69 4.26 5.49
CA SER A 220 8.76 5.55 4.81
C SER A 220 9.92 6.40 5.31
N HIS A 221 10.16 6.46 6.62
CA HIS A 221 11.29 7.18 7.21
C HIS A 221 12.64 6.58 6.78
N PHE A 222 12.73 5.24 6.70
CA PHE A 222 13.93 4.58 6.20
C PHE A 222 14.21 4.95 4.74
N GLU A 223 13.22 4.88 3.87
CA GLU A 223 13.37 5.24 2.46
C GLU A 223 13.77 6.71 2.27
N LYS A 224 13.10 7.63 2.97
CA LYS A 224 13.44 9.06 2.95
C LYS A 224 14.86 9.31 3.47
N ALA A 225 15.26 8.60 4.52
CA ALA A 225 16.62 8.74 5.06
C ALA A 225 17.68 8.33 4.03
N VAL A 226 17.47 7.23 3.31
CA VAL A 226 18.38 6.80 2.24
C VAL A 226 18.48 7.84 1.13
N GLU A 227 17.38 8.46 0.74
CA GLU A 227 17.38 9.54 -0.25
C GLU A 227 18.15 10.78 0.24
N TYR A 228 17.96 11.18 1.50
CA TYR A 228 18.61 12.36 2.08
C TYR A 228 20.12 12.18 2.30
N LEU A 229 20.67 10.95 2.29
CA LEU A 229 22.09 10.72 2.55
C LEU A 229 23.02 11.54 1.67
N LYS A 230 22.64 11.77 0.42
CA LYS A 230 23.47 12.49 -0.55
C LYS A 230 23.53 14.00 -0.25
N ASP A 231 22.37 14.60 -0.12
CA ASP A 231 22.23 16.07 -0.13
C ASP A 231 21.95 16.65 1.27
N GLU A 232 21.28 15.91 2.13
CA GLU A 232 20.88 16.35 3.48
C GLU A 232 21.21 15.28 4.56
N PRO A 233 22.48 14.86 4.71
CA PRO A 233 22.84 13.73 5.59
C PRO A 233 22.45 13.91 7.06
N LYS A 234 22.31 15.16 7.56
CA LYS A 234 21.81 15.40 8.91
C LYS A 234 20.36 14.97 9.07
N LYS A 235 19.49 15.26 8.09
CA LYS A 235 18.12 14.81 8.11
C LYS A 235 18.02 13.27 8.01
N ALA A 236 18.88 12.65 7.20
CA ALA A 236 18.97 11.20 7.13
C ALA A 236 19.25 10.59 8.51
N ILE A 237 20.23 11.14 9.24
CA ILE A 237 20.57 10.68 10.58
C ILE A 237 19.41 10.87 11.56
N GLU A 238 18.71 12.01 11.50
CA GLU A 238 17.55 12.29 12.35
C GLU A 238 16.42 11.26 12.17
N LEU A 239 16.19 10.80 10.94
CA LEU A 239 15.21 9.75 10.64
C LEU A 239 15.70 8.35 11.04
N LEU A 240 16.99 8.04 10.88
CA LEU A 240 17.54 6.70 11.15
C LEU A 240 17.77 6.44 12.65
N LEU A 241 18.04 7.45 13.45
CA LEU A 241 18.33 7.25 14.89
C LEU A 241 17.16 6.58 15.64
N PRO A 242 15.90 7.02 15.51
CA PRO A 242 14.77 6.32 16.13
C PRO A 242 14.64 4.88 15.64
N LEU A 243 14.84 4.64 14.32
CA LEU A 243 14.76 3.30 13.73
C LEU A 243 15.83 2.36 14.30
N SER A 244 17.00 2.87 14.67
CA SER A 244 18.06 2.05 15.28
C SER A 244 17.75 1.58 16.70
N GLU A 245 16.84 2.25 17.40
CA GLU A 245 16.35 1.83 18.72
C GLU A 245 15.22 0.80 18.60
N GLU A 246 14.42 0.90 17.55
CA GLU A 246 13.30 0.00 17.29
C GLU A 246 13.77 -1.29 16.60
N PHE A 247 14.60 -1.18 15.57
CA PHE A 247 15.09 -2.31 14.75
C PHE A 247 16.54 -2.65 15.09
N LYS A 248 16.81 -3.05 16.34
CA LYS A 248 18.16 -3.30 16.87
C LYS A 248 18.93 -4.39 16.14
N GLU A 249 18.22 -5.31 15.47
CA GLU A 249 18.81 -6.42 14.71
C GLU A 249 18.83 -6.17 13.18
N ASN A 250 18.56 -4.92 12.72
CA ASN A 250 18.61 -4.59 11.32
C ASN A 250 19.97 -3.95 10.95
N PRO A 251 20.86 -4.68 10.24
CA PRO A 251 22.19 -4.17 9.92
C PRO A 251 22.16 -2.95 9.00
N LEU A 252 21.14 -2.83 8.11
CA LEU A 252 21.05 -1.73 7.15
C LEU A 252 20.84 -0.37 7.82
N VAL A 253 20.07 -0.32 8.90
CA VAL A 253 19.86 0.94 9.63
C VAL A 253 21.20 1.44 10.18
N TYR A 254 22.02 0.57 10.77
CA TYR A 254 23.34 0.93 11.28
C TYR A 254 24.33 1.26 10.16
N TYR A 255 24.27 0.55 9.05
CA TYR A 255 25.07 0.85 7.86
C TYR A 255 24.81 2.28 7.36
N TYR A 256 23.52 2.63 7.15
CA TYR A 256 23.16 3.96 6.67
C TYR A 256 23.41 5.07 7.69
N LEU A 257 23.31 4.80 9.00
CA LEU A 257 23.82 5.72 10.03
C LEU A 257 25.32 5.95 9.87
N GLY A 258 26.10 4.90 9.65
CA GLY A 258 27.53 5.02 9.38
C GLY A 258 27.84 5.90 8.17
N VAL A 259 27.17 5.65 7.04
CA VAL A 259 27.28 6.49 5.84
C VAL A 259 26.88 7.94 6.12
N GLY A 260 25.78 8.16 6.81
CA GLY A 260 25.31 9.51 7.18
C GLY A 260 26.32 10.27 8.04
N TYR A 261 26.86 9.62 9.07
CA TYR A 261 27.90 10.23 9.93
C TYR A 261 29.19 10.50 9.17
N ARG A 262 29.62 9.65 8.23
CA ARG A 262 30.76 9.91 7.35
C ARG A 262 30.53 11.16 6.49
N ARG A 263 29.33 11.30 5.92
CA ARG A 263 28.97 12.46 5.09
C ARG A 263 29.03 13.80 5.84
N ILE A 264 28.83 13.80 7.15
CA ILE A 264 29.01 14.98 8.01
C ILE A 264 30.38 15.00 8.71
N GLU A 265 31.34 14.20 8.22
CA GLU A 265 32.73 14.10 8.68
C GLU A 265 32.88 13.67 10.17
N ASN A 266 31.86 13.03 10.74
CA ASN A 266 31.92 12.45 12.06
C ASN A 266 32.35 10.98 12.00
N TYR A 267 33.58 10.77 11.60
CA TYR A 267 34.13 9.44 11.31
C TYR A 267 34.10 8.47 12.50
N ASN A 268 34.31 8.96 13.71
CA ASN A 268 34.27 8.14 14.93
C ASN A 268 32.85 7.55 15.17
N LYS A 269 31.81 8.35 14.97
CA LYS A 269 30.43 7.84 15.06
C LYS A 269 30.11 6.92 13.88
N ALA A 270 30.61 7.22 12.69
CA ALA A 270 30.45 6.35 11.53
C ALA A 270 31.03 4.96 11.82
N ILE A 271 32.28 4.88 12.28
CA ILE A 271 32.94 3.64 12.67
C ILE A 271 32.13 2.88 13.75
N HIS A 272 31.61 3.59 14.74
CA HIS A 272 30.80 2.98 15.79
C HIS A 272 29.56 2.25 15.20
N TYR A 273 28.78 2.94 14.34
CA TYR A 273 27.58 2.35 13.76
C TYR A 273 27.88 1.26 12.74
N LEU A 274 28.92 1.42 11.92
CA LEU A 274 29.36 0.39 10.98
C LEU A 274 29.83 -0.89 11.70
N ASN A 275 30.50 -0.77 12.83
CA ASN A 275 30.86 -1.94 13.64
C ASN A 275 29.60 -2.63 14.22
N LYS A 276 28.57 -1.87 14.63
CA LYS A 276 27.28 -2.45 14.99
C LYS A 276 26.67 -3.24 13.83
N SER A 277 26.65 -2.66 12.63
CA SER A 277 26.17 -3.35 11.43
C SER A 277 26.92 -4.68 11.19
N LEU A 278 28.26 -4.69 11.27
CA LEU A 278 29.06 -5.90 11.11
C LEU A 278 28.87 -6.93 12.22
N THR A 279 28.48 -6.51 13.43
CA THR A 279 28.19 -7.44 14.53
C THR A 279 26.94 -8.26 14.22
N ILE A 280 25.98 -7.66 13.53
CA ILE A 280 24.73 -8.29 13.13
C ILE A 280 24.95 -9.10 11.85
N GLU A 281 25.60 -8.50 10.83
CA GLU A 281 25.87 -9.12 9.54
C GLU A 281 27.37 -9.03 9.20
N SER A 282 28.11 -10.07 9.54
CA SER A 282 29.59 -10.09 9.45
C SER A 282 30.15 -10.13 8.02
N GLY A 283 29.30 -10.35 7.01
CA GLY A 283 29.71 -10.55 5.61
C GLY A 283 29.49 -9.37 4.68
N SER A 284 28.90 -8.25 5.15
CA SER A 284 28.59 -7.10 4.28
C SER A 284 29.86 -6.47 3.73
N LEU A 285 30.03 -6.56 2.40
CA LEU A 285 31.14 -5.96 1.66
C LEU A 285 31.09 -4.44 1.76
N GLU A 286 29.91 -3.87 1.61
CA GLU A 286 29.68 -2.42 1.66
C GLU A 286 30.07 -1.86 3.02
N THR A 287 29.69 -2.55 4.09
CA THR A 287 30.02 -2.12 5.47
C THR A 287 31.52 -2.20 5.73
N VAL A 288 32.19 -3.26 5.23
CA VAL A 288 33.65 -3.42 5.34
C VAL A 288 34.37 -2.33 4.56
N ASN A 289 33.93 -1.99 3.35
CA ASN A 289 34.51 -0.92 2.53
C ASN A 289 34.31 0.45 3.20
N GLU A 290 33.11 0.75 3.71
CA GLU A 290 32.82 1.99 4.45
C GLU A 290 33.70 2.14 5.69
N LEU A 291 33.98 1.07 6.44
CA LEU A 291 34.92 1.10 7.56
C LEU A 291 36.32 1.48 7.08
N GLY A 292 36.80 0.86 5.99
CA GLY A 292 38.09 1.24 5.39
C GLY A 292 38.18 2.72 5.05
N MET A 293 37.13 3.27 4.42
CA MET A 293 37.07 4.71 4.12
C MET A 293 37.10 5.58 5.36
N ASN A 294 36.33 5.24 6.41
CA ASN A 294 36.30 6.03 7.63
C ASN A 294 37.63 5.99 8.38
N TYR A 295 38.32 4.83 8.45
CA TYR A 295 39.67 4.74 9.05
C TYR A 295 40.70 5.53 8.24
N ALA A 296 40.62 5.51 6.91
CA ALA A 296 41.50 6.33 6.05
C ALA A 296 41.26 7.83 6.30
N CYS A 297 40.01 8.26 6.47
CA CYS A 297 39.68 9.68 6.75
C CYS A 297 40.22 10.19 8.08
N ILE A 298 40.36 9.33 9.10
CA ILE A 298 40.96 9.70 10.39
C ILE A 298 42.48 9.50 10.44
N GLY A 299 43.09 9.05 9.33
CA GLY A 299 44.52 8.85 9.22
C GLY A 299 45.06 7.50 9.72
N GLU A 300 44.16 6.59 10.12
CA GLU A 300 44.49 5.22 10.57
C GLU A 300 44.65 4.31 9.37
N TYR A 301 45.67 4.57 8.52
CA TYR A 301 45.82 3.94 7.21
C TYR A 301 46.10 2.43 7.28
N GLU A 302 46.81 1.96 8.33
CA GLU A 302 47.06 0.54 8.54
C GLU A 302 45.73 -0.22 8.80
N GLU A 303 44.82 0.34 9.59
CA GLU A 303 43.53 -0.25 9.81
C GLU A 303 42.66 -0.19 8.55
N ALA A 304 42.67 0.94 7.84
CA ALA A 304 41.98 1.09 6.57
C ALA A 304 42.36 -0.02 5.57
N ILE A 305 43.70 -0.27 5.42
CA ILE A 305 44.22 -1.30 4.54
C ILE A 305 43.70 -2.69 4.91
N LYS A 306 43.55 -3.03 6.21
CA LYS A 306 43.01 -4.33 6.62
C LYS A 306 41.59 -4.52 6.11
N TYR A 307 40.73 -3.49 6.28
CA TYR A 307 39.37 -3.53 5.82
C TYR A 307 39.28 -3.54 4.29
N PHE A 308 40.00 -2.67 3.60
CA PHE A 308 40.04 -2.65 2.13
C PHE A 308 40.54 -3.95 1.53
N ARG A 309 41.59 -4.60 2.11
CA ARG A 309 42.02 -5.91 1.64
C ARG A 309 40.94 -6.95 1.74
N LYS A 310 40.23 -7.00 2.89
CA LYS A 310 39.10 -7.93 3.09
C LYS A 310 38.01 -7.69 2.05
N ALA A 311 37.68 -6.42 1.78
CA ALA A 311 36.70 -6.05 0.77
C ALA A 311 37.18 -6.42 -0.64
N PHE A 312 38.44 -6.14 -0.96
CA PHE A 312 39.03 -6.44 -2.26
C PHE A 312 39.17 -7.94 -2.56
N GLU A 313 39.43 -8.76 -1.54
CA GLU A 313 39.46 -10.21 -1.71
C GLU A 313 38.08 -10.76 -2.18
N ALA A 314 37.00 -10.14 -1.77
CA ALA A 314 35.63 -10.54 -2.13
C ALA A 314 35.16 -9.99 -3.47
N SER A 315 35.43 -8.70 -3.77
CA SER A 315 34.88 -8.01 -4.96
C SER A 315 35.81 -7.94 -6.16
N LYS A 316 37.12 -7.82 -5.92
CA LYS A 316 38.16 -7.51 -6.94
C LYS A 316 37.93 -6.17 -7.65
N GLU A 317 37.21 -5.24 -7.04
CA GLU A 317 36.89 -3.93 -7.60
C GLU A 317 38.16 -3.02 -7.63
N VAL A 318 38.33 -2.30 -8.74
CA VAL A 318 39.46 -1.40 -8.93
C VAL A 318 39.45 -0.24 -7.94
N GLU A 319 38.28 0.30 -7.60
CA GLU A 319 38.11 1.39 -6.62
C GLU A 319 38.68 1.01 -5.25
N ILE A 320 38.40 -0.18 -4.76
CA ILE A 320 38.94 -0.66 -3.49
C ILE A 320 40.44 -0.84 -3.57
N CYS A 321 40.96 -1.33 -4.72
CA CYS A 321 42.40 -1.46 -4.97
C CYS A 321 43.07 -0.09 -4.95
N THR A 322 42.51 0.92 -5.57
CA THR A 322 43.06 2.30 -5.58
C THR A 322 43.03 2.93 -4.18
N ASN A 323 41.98 2.63 -3.38
CA ASN A 323 41.92 3.06 -1.96
C ASN A 323 43.10 2.46 -1.15
N ILE A 324 43.47 1.20 -1.39
CA ILE A 324 44.67 0.58 -0.78
C ILE A 324 45.92 1.31 -1.23
N VAL A 325 46.07 1.63 -2.52
CA VAL A 325 47.22 2.40 -3.04
C VAL A 325 47.35 3.74 -2.34
N MET A 326 46.25 4.47 -2.22
CA MET A 326 46.21 5.78 -1.55
C MET A 326 46.59 5.69 -0.06
N CYS A 327 46.15 4.66 0.65
CA CYS A 327 46.60 4.43 2.02
C CYS A 327 48.11 4.20 2.11
N TYR A 328 48.69 3.38 1.23
CA TYR A 328 50.15 3.18 1.22
C TYR A 328 50.95 4.44 0.83
N ILE A 329 50.42 5.27 -0.07
CA ILE A 329 51.02 6.58 -0.37
C ILE A 329 51.05 7.46 0.86
N ASN A 330 49.97 7.53 1.60
CA ASN A 330 49.88 8.34 2.83
C ASN A 330 50.80 7.81 3.95
N LEU A 331 51.01 6.49 4.01
CA LEU A 331 51.99 5.88 4.92
C LEU A 331 53.44 6.09 4.47
N GLY A 332 53.69 6.59 3.24
CA GLY A 332 54.99 6.73 2.66
C GLY A 332 55.60 5.43 2.15
N ASP A 333 54.84 4.33 2.15
CA ASP A 333 55.29 3.03 1.60
C ASP A 333 55.10 2.98 0.09
N LYS A 334 56.05 3.58 -0.60
CA LYS A 334 56.03 3.67 -2.08
C LYS A 334 56.14 2.32 -2.75
N GLU A 335 56.75 1.33 -2.11
CA GLU A 335 56.93 0.00 -2.67
C GLU A 335 55.59 -0.74 -2.72
N GLN A 336 54.87 -0.79 -1.61
CA GLN A 336 53.54 -1.39 -1.56
C GLN A 336 52.55 -0.63 -2.44
N ALA A 337 52.62 0.70 -2.46
CA ALA A 337 51.76 1.52 -3.33
C ALA A 337 51.94 1.12 -4.81
N LYS A 338 53.18 0.94 -5.29
CA LYS A 338 53.46 0.51 -6.67
C LYS A 338 52.95 -0.89 -6.97
N ILE A 339 53.12 -1.84 -6.03
CA ILE A 339 52.64 -3.22 -6.21
C ILE A 339 51.13 -3.24 -6.43
N HIS A 340 50.39 -2.51 -5.58
CA HIS A 340 48.92 -2.47 -5.68
C HIS A 340 48.44 -1.64 -6.88
N LEU A 341 49.18 -0.60 -7.27
CA LEU A 341 48.89 0.16 -8.50
C LEU A 341 49.04 -0.71 -9.76
N GLU A 342 50.08 -1.53 -9.84
CA GLU A 342 50.25 -2.48 -10.95
C GLU A 342 49.10 -3.52 -10.97
N LEU A 343 48.57 -3.88 -9.83
CA LEU A 343 47.35 -4.72 -9.75
C LEU A 343 46.13 -3.97 -10.28
N ALA A 344 45.91 -2.72 -9.85
CA ALA A 344 44.81 -1.87 -10.33
C ALA A 344 44.87 -1.67 -11.86
N LYS A 345 46.06 -1.41 -12.42
CA LYS A 345 46.27 -1.32 -13.88
C LYS A 345 45.91 -2.59 -14.62
N LYS A 346 46.14 -3.78 -14.03
CA LYS A 346 45.72 -5.05 -14.64
C LYS A 346 44.24 -5.25 -14.66
N ILE A 347 43.54 -4.70 -13.65
CA ILE A 347 42.07 -4.80 -13.53
C ILE A 347 41.39 -3.82 -14.49
N ALA A 348 41.81 -2.55 -14.46
CA ALA A 348 41.21 -1.46 -15.23
C ALA A 348 42.30 -0.48 -15.74
N PRO A 349 42.98 -0.79 -16.84
CA PRO A 349 44.11 0.03 -17.33
C PRO A 349 43.69 1.42 -17.82
N GLU A 350 42.43 1.61 -18.20
CA GLU A 350 41.91 2.87 -18.73
C GLU A 350 41.12 3.66 -17.67
N ASP A 351 41.11 3.20 -16.41
CA ASP A 351 40.43 3.91 -15.33
C ASP A 351 41.13 5.23 -15.00
N ASP A 352 40.40 6.34 -14.99
CA ASP A 352 40.92 7.69 -14.80
C ASP A 352 41.67 7.84 -13.46
N ILE A 353 41.19 7.22 -12.40
CA ILE A 353 41.82 7.27 -11.06
C ILE A 353 43.13 6.51 -11.06
N VAL A 354 43.19 5.33 -11.72
CA VAL A 354 44.41 4.55 -11.86
C VAL A 354 45.46 5.34 -12.60
N ILE A 355 45.10 6.00 -13.71
CA ILE A 355 45.97 6.86 -14.51
C ILE A 355 46.48 8.05 -13.69
N GLU A 356 45.60 8.70 -12.94
CA GLU A 356 45.98 9.86 -12.09
C GLU A 356 46.97 9.45 -11.00
N ILE A 357 46.73 8.35 -10.30
CA ILE A 357 47.62 7.83 -9.25
C ILE A 357 48.98 7.44 -9.85
N ASP A 358 49.03 6.82 -11.04
CA ASP A 358 50.28 6.49 -11.71
C ASP A 358 51.11 7.73 -12.04
N GLN A 359 50.49 8.76 -12.59
CA GLN A 359 51.13 10.04 -12.84
C GLN A 359 51.68 10.70 -11.57
N MET A 360 50.89 10.65 -10.47
CA MET A 360 51.29 11.21 -9.18
C MET A 360 52.53 10.51 -8.61
N LEU A 361 52.57 9.18 -8.61
CA LEU A 361 53.72 8.40 -8.13
C LEU A 361 54.98 8.59 -8.98
N ASN A 362 54.81 8.76 -10.29
CA ASN A 362 55.93 8.98 -11.22
C ASN A 362 56.53 10.42 -11.14
N ARG A 363 55.71 11.44 -10.77
CA ARG A 363 56.19 12.83 -10.53
C ARG A 363 56.98 12.96 -9.25
N THR A 364 56.71 12.17 -8.22
CA THR A 364 57.40 12.21 -6.91
C THR A 364 58.78 11.53 -6.93
N VAL A 365 59.21 11.01 -8.10
CA VAL A 365 60.52 10.34 -8.30
C VAL A 365 61.57 11.27 -8.96
N LYS A 366 61.19 12.50 -9.30
CA LYS A 366 62.14 13.55 -9.77
C LYS A 366 62.43 14.50 -8.64
#